data_e59d4a7478dd72aa9fbe78ff57c9f485
#
_entry.id   e59d4a7478dd72aa9fbe78ff57c9f485
#
_cell.length_a   1.000
_cell.length_b   1.000
_cell.length_c   1.000
_cell.angle_alpha   90.00
_cell.angle_beta   90.00
_cell.angle_gamma   90.00
#
_symmetry.space_group_name_H-M   'P 1'
#
loop_
_entity.id
_entity.type
_entity.pdbx_description
1 polymer ?
#
loop_
_entity_poly.entity_id
_entity_poly.type
_entity_poly.pdbx_seq_one_letter_code
_entity_poly.pdbx_strand_id
1 'polypeptide(L)'
;MANRSIRMGRVNWAVAVWIILCSGSNHAVSTGMPGDKSQTNRVATQTLSGSWKLAVDPDNRGRDQQWFASIRPEAVEAPVPGVIQQVFPGYHGVAWYWHAFRFQCRPVEDDRLLLRFGAVDYLAEVWLNGVFAGAYEGGETTFEFDVTDSIRAEGDNLLAVRVLNPTHQPIDGIVLNQTPHRNKYIPPMCGGSYNSGGIMYPVELCVVPTVYITDVFARPDIQTGNIGVTVSASNAGSETVSGTLSLSLAPAGGGEVLQTVEQQVEFPAGLSEHEFNVPIAQPRLWTLEDPFLYRVTATAAAAEKRPHQYSVRCGFRDFRVVDGYFHLNGKRVFLKSTHTGNHMPVGQQAGVVGDLGRRDMIYAKASGFNMVRFIAGVAYPGQLDLCDELGLMVYEECYASWLLEDSPKMAERFGRSTSAMIRRDRNHPSVVIWGLLNETQDGPVFRQAVGFLPTLRKLDPTRLVLLDSGRWDGQWAIGSACNPGGGEWEPVWGVEGPNAAPSKLAGGGYAQGAGDAHYYPGVPQPPQTNQFLRELGREGKPVFLSEYGIGSQMNVIDEWRHFQQIGARPDLEDAALLREQSEALAADWKRLGFENVYPFPEDLLRESQRLHARQRTIGFDCVRSNPKL
;
A
#
# COMPACT_ATOMS: atom_id res chain seq x y z
N MET A 1 24.17 -64.64 10.58
CA MET A 1 24.16 -64.59 12.05
C MET A 1 24.17 -63.16 12.52
N ALA A 2 23.29 -62.90 13.48
CA ALA A 2 23.12 -61.66 14.27
C ALA A 2 22.47 -60.42 13.61
N ASN A 3 21.14 -60.39 13.70
CA ASN A 3 20.28 -59.23 13.73
C ASN A 3 20.63 -58.29 14.89
N ARG A 4 20.75 -56.98 14.61
CA ARG A 4 20.60 -55.94 15.62
C ARG A 4 19.54 -54.93 15.13
N SER A 5 18.37 -55.03 15.71
CA SER A 5 17.29 -54.09 15.61
C SER A 5 17.60 -52.80 16.39
N ILE A 6 17.56 -51.65 15.72
CA ILE A 6 17.60 -50.35 16.38
C ILE A 6 16.15 -49.91 16.60
N ARG A 7 15.75 -49.79 17.87
CA ARG A 7 14.47 -49.21 18.27
C ARG A 7 14.52 -47.68 18.08
N MET A 8 13.68 -47.15 17.18
CA MET A 8 13.37 -45.72 17.14
C MET A 8 12.35 -45.36 18.23
N GLY A 9 12.77 -44.51 19.15
CA GLY A 9 11.88 -43.89 20.14
C GLY A 9 10.91 -42.94 19.48
N ARG A 10 9.63 -43.12 19.72
CA ARG A 10 8.58 -42.19 19.34
C ARG A 10 8.62 -40.98 20.27
N VAL A 11 8.90 -39.80 19.74
CA VAL A 11 8.67 -38.53 20.42
C VAL A 11 7.25 -38.09 20.11
N ASN A 12 6.37 -38.12 21.10
CA ASN A 12 5.02 -37.59 21.03
C ASN A 12 5.07 -36.06 21.17
N TRP A 13 4.75 -35.35 20.10
CA TRP A 13 4.40 -33.92 20.18
C TRP A 13 2.88 -33.83 20.27
N ALA A 14 2.38 -33.52 21.47
CA ALA A 14 0.99 -33.14 21.66
C ALA A 14 0.88 -31.63 21.35
N VAL A 15 0.35 -31.30 20.19
CA VAL A 15 -0.10 -29.93 19.87
C VAL A 15 -1.53 -29.82 20.39
N ALA A 16 -1.72 -29.04 21.44
CA ALA A 16 -3.05 -28.70 21.94
C ALA A 16 -3.66 -27.63 21.02
N VAL A 17 -4.59 -28.04 20.17
CA VAL A 17 -5.43 -27.12 19.38
C VAL A 17 -6.63 -26.74 20.27
N TRP A 18 -6.69 -25.48 20.70
CA TRP A 18 -7.88 -24.92 21.32
C TRP A 18 -8.83 -24.44 20.22
N ILE A 19 -9.89 -25.23 19.99
CA ILE A 19 -11.03 -24.79 19.17
C ILE A 19 -11.98 -24.04 20.10
N ILE A 20 -12.04 -22.72 19.94
CA ILE A 20 -13.10 -21.90 20.55
C ILE A 20 -14.24 -21.82 19.54
N LEU A 21 -15.31 -22.57 19.85
CA LEU A 21 -16.62 -22.41 19.20
C LEU A 21 -17.27 -21.13 19.76
N CYS A 22 -17.29 -20.06 18.99
CA CYS A 22 -18.16 -18.93 19.26
C CYS A 22 -19.41 -19.01 18.41
N SER A 23 -20.53 -19.32 19.04
CA SER A 23 -21.88 -19.15 18.52
C SER A 23 -22.18 -17.66 18.33
N GLY A 24 -22.82 -17.33 17.20
CA GLY A 24 -23.02 -15.97 16.73
C GLY A 24 -23.86 -15.08 17.64
N SER A 25 -23.43 -13.86 17.71
CA SER A 25 -24.26 -12.66 17.88
C SER A 25 -23.50 -11.49 17.26
N ASN A 26 -24.15 -10.82 16.31
CA ASN A 26 -23.66 -9.61 15.64
C ASN A 26 -23.49 -8.48 16.68
N HIS A 27 -22.25 -8.26 17.10
CA HIS A 27 -21.86 -7.02 17.75
C HIS A 27 -20.61 -6.50 17.03
N ALA A 28 -20.73 -5.30 16.49
CA ALA A 28 -19.60 -4.55 15.96
C ALA A 28 -18.53 -4.44 17.07
N VAL A 29 -17.43 -5.15 16.90
CA VAL A 29 -16.30 -5.08 17.81
C VAL A 29 -15.46 -3.87 17.40
N SER A 30 -15.64 -2.77 18.10
CA SER A 30 -14.61 -1.75 18.18
C SER A 30 -13.45 -2.36 18.95
N THR A 31 -12.33 -2.62 18.30
CA THR A 31 -11.10 -3.06 18.96
C THR A 31 -10.48 -1.89 19.70
N GLY A 32 -11.06 -1.55 20.85
CA GLY A 32 -10.40 -0.75 21.87
C GLY A 32 -9.37 -1.62 22.59
N MET A 33 -8.11 -1.23 22.53
CA MET A 33 -7.07 -1.79 23.41
C MET A 33 -7.40 -1.57 24.89
N PRO A 34 -6.93 -2.44 25.82
CA PRO A 34 -7.27 -2.31 27.24
C PRO A 34 -6.69 -1.02 27.83
N GLY A 35 -7.55 -0.30 28.49
CA GLY A 35 -7.49 0.92 29.24
C GLY A 35 -6.13 1.48 29.68
N ASP A 36 -5.66 2.48 28.95
CA ASP A 36 -4.78 3.52 29.50
C ASP A 36 -5.67 4.63 30.11
N LYS A 37 -5.57 4.83 31.43
CA LYS A 37 -6.34 5.84 32.19
C LYS A 37 -5.80 7.27 32.02
N SER A 38 -5.10 7.60 30.92
CA SER A 38 -4.75 8.97 30.58
C SER A 38 -5.70 9.55 29.51
N GLN A 39 -6.99 9.62 29.84
CA GLN A 39 -8.06 10.06 28.92
C GLN A 39 -8.18 11.58 28.77
N THR A 40 -7.18 12.40 29.01
CA THR A 40 -7.38 13.85 29.05
C THR A 40 -7.00 14.62 27.78
N ASN A 41 -6.42 14.00 26.73
CA ASN A 41 -5.96 14.75 25.54
C ASN A 41 -6.15 14.04 24.19
N ARG A 42 -7.11 13.12 24.06
CA ARG A 42 -7.43 12.57 22.74
C ARG A 42 -8.20 13.61 21.92
N VAL A 43 -7.75 13.84 20.69
CA VAL A 43 -8.53 14.55 19.65
C VAL A 43 -9.90 13.87 19.59
N ALA A 44 -10.97 14.62 19.78
CA ALA A 44 -12.31 14.07 19.64
C ALA A 44 -12.53 13.79 18.14
N THR A 45 -12.81 12.52 17.80
CA THR A 45 -13.06 12.10 16.43
C THR A 45 -14.45 11.48 16.35
N GLN A 46 -15.24 11.92 15.38
CA GLN A 46 -16.52 11.32 15.02
C GLN A 46 -16.37 10.58 13.70
N THR A 47 -16.61 9.27 13.69
CA THR A 47 -16.67 8.54 12.40
C THR A 47 -17.95 8.90 11.66
N LEU A 48 -17.80 9.10 10.35
CA LEU A 48 -18.91 9.27 9.41
C LEU A 48 -19.06 8.04 8.49
N SER A 49 -18.29 6.98 8.74
CA SER A 49 -18.42 5.71 8.02
C SER A 49 -19.75 5.02 8.34
N GLY A 50 -20.23 4.21 7.40
CA GLY A 50 -21.48 3.48 7.55
C GLY A 50 -22.31 3.46 6.26
N SER A 51 -23.65 3.56 6.38
CA SER A 51 -24.52 3.62 5.21
C SER A 51 -24.69 5.05 4.74
N TRP A 52 -24.39 5.31 3.48
CA TRP A 52 -24.59 6.58 2.79
C TRP A 52 -25.61 6.42 1.67
N LYS A 53 -26.04 7.52 1.06
CA LYS A 53 -26.81 7.53 -0.18
C LYS A 53 -25.89 7.70 -1.36
N LEU A 54 -26.14 6.99 -2.45
CA LEU A 54 -25.32 7.00 -3.68
C LEU A 54 -26.23 7.06 -4.91
N ALA A 55 -25.91 7.93 -5.84
CA ALA A 55 -26.50 7.96 -7.19
C ALA A 55 -25.40 8.18 -8.24
N VAL A 56 -25.61 7.64 -9.42
CA VAL A 56 -24.75 7.86 -10.59
C VAL A 56 -25.18 9.12 -11.34
N ASP A 57 -24.19 9.81 -11.96
CA ASP A 57 -24.37 11.02 -12.74
C ASP A 57 -23.73 10.86 -14.14
N PRO A 58 -24.35 10.05 -15.02
CA PRO A 58 -23.76 9.70 -16.31
C PRO A 58 -23.48 10.89 -17.22
N ASP A 59 -24.28 11.93 -17.11
CA ASP A 59 -24.17 13.14 -17.92
C ASP A 59 -23.26 14.21 -17.28
N ASN A 60 -22.74 13.95 -16.06
CA ASN A 60 -21.92 14.88 -15.29
C ASN A 60 -22.59 16.25 -15.09
N ARG A 61 -23.88 16.27 -14.79
CA ARG A 61 -24.70 17.50 -14.61
C ARG A 61 -24.95 17.86 -13.16
N GLY A 62 -24.57 16.99 -12.21
CA GLY A 62 -24.90 17.18 -10.80
C GLY A 62 -24.38 18.47 -10.20
N ARG A 63 -23.22 18.99 -10.66
CA ARG A 63 -22.70 20.30 -10.22
C ARG A 63 -23.63 21.45 -10.65
N ASP A 64 -24.02 21.48 -11.91
CA ASP A 64 -24.88 22.53 -12.48
C ASP A 64 -26.29 22.48 -11.87
N GLN A 65 -26.76 21.28 -11.56
CA GLN A 65 -28.05 21.00 -10.94
C GLN A 65 -28.01 21.05 -9.41
N GLN A 66 -26.87 21.43 -8.82
CA GLN A 66 -26.65 21.59 -7.37
C GLN A 66 -27.02 20.36 -6.55
N TRP A 67 -26.65 19.15 -7.02
CA TRP A 67 -26.89 17.90 -6.30
C TRP A 67 -26.24 17.87 -4.91
N PHE A 68 -25.27 18.74 -4.68
CA PHE A 68 -24.65 18.92 -3.36
C PHE A 68 -25.61 19.52 -2.31
N ALA A 69 -26.74 20.13 -2.72
CA ALA A 69 -27.67 20.80 -1.80
C ALA A 69 -28.70 19.85 -1.17
N SER A 70 -29.01 18.72 -1.81
CA SER A 70 -29.98 17.76 -1.31
C SER A 70 -29.76 16.35 -1.85
N ILE A 71 -30.16 15.34 -1.06
CA ILE A 71 -30.14 13.94 -1.48
C ILE A 71 -31.13 13.75 -2.65
N ARG A 72 -30.66 13.08 -3.69
CA ARG A 72 -31.51 12.80 -4.87
C ARG A 72 -32.53 11.72 -4.56
N PRO A 73 -33.76 11.82 -5.11
CA PRO A 73 -34.81 10.79 -4.89
C PRO A 73 -34.40 9.39 -5.37
N GLU A 74 -33.61 9.30 -6.44
CA GLU A 74 -33.09 8.06 -7.03
C GLU A 74 -31.91 7.45 -6.27
N ALA A 75 -31.34 8.15 -5.27
CA ALA A 75 -30.20 7.68 -4.53
C ALA A 75 -30.53 6.45 -3.68
N VAL A 76 -29.67 5.44 -3.74
CA VAL A 76 -29.80 4.16 -3.02
C VAL A 76 -28.77 4.07 -1.90
N GLU A 77 -28.94 3.11 -0.99
CA GLU A 77 -27.98 2.85 0.08
C GLU A 77 -26.66 2.29 -0.47
N ALA A 78 -25.54 2.80 0.06
CA ALA A 78 -24.20 2.35 -0.27
C ALA A 78 -23.31 2.31 0.99
N PRO A 79 -22.44 1.30 1.13
CA PRO A 79 -21.48 1.29 2.23
C PRO A 79 -20.37 2.33 2.02
N VAL A 80 -19.94 2.97 3.10
CA VAL A 80 -18.71 3.77 3.15
C VAL A 80 -17.92 3.33 4.40
N PRO A 81 -16.70 2.80 4.25
CA PRO A 81 -15.95 2.56 3.01
C PRO A 81 -16.62 1.60 2.02
N GLY A 82 -16.42 1.88 0.72
CA GLY A 82 -16.94 1.04 -0.35
C GLY A 82 -16.63 1.59 -1.73
N VAL A 83 -16.99 0.85 -2.77
CA VAL A 83 -16.83 1.25 -4.16
C VAL A 83 -18.17 1.37 -4.87
N ILE A 84 -18.25 2.23 -5.88
CA ILE A 84 -19.45 2.47 -6.68
C ILE A 84 -19.97 1.16 -7.26
N GLN A 85 -19.08 0.30 -7.73
CA GLN A 85 -19.40 -0.94 -8.43
C GLN A 85 -20.07 -2.00 -7.56
N GLN A 86 -19.96 -1.90 -6.22
CA GLN A 86 -20.75 -2.78 -5.32
C GLN A 86 -22.25 -2.53 -5.44
N VAL A 87 -22.64 -1.31 -5.78
CA VAL A 87 -24.04 -0.86 -5.87
C VAL A 87 -24.50 -0.76 -7.32
N PHE A 88 -23.65 -0.21 -8.18
CA PHE A 88 -23.87 -0.03 -9.62
C PHE A 88 -22.82 -0.82 -10.42
N PRO A 89 -23.00 -2.15 -10.59
CA PRO A 89 -22.07 -3.00 -11.30
C PRO A 89 -21.76 -2.50 -12.71
N GLY A 90 -20.47 -2.49 -13.08
CA GLY A 90 -20.03 -2.06 -14.40
C GLY A 90 -20.13 -0.55 -14.66
N TYR A 91 -20.55 0.25 -13.68
CA TYR A 91 -20.59 1.70 -13.85
C TYR A 91 -19.24 2.34 -13.55
N HIS A 92 -18.76 3.15 -14.47
CA HIS A 92 -17.58 4.01 -14.34
C HIS A 92 -17.96 5.44 -14.76
N GLY A 93 -17.40 6.43 -14.10
CA GLY A 93 -17.73 7.85 -14.34
C GLY A 93 -18.03 8.59 -13.05
N VAL A 94 -18.96 9.53 -13.11
CA VAL A 94 -19.30 10.40 -11.98
C VAL A 94 -20.40 9.78 -11.13
N ALA A 95 -20.19 9.79 -9.83
CA ALA A 95 -21.20 9.40 -8.84
C ALA A 95 -21.21 10.40 -7.68
N TRP A 96 -22.34 10.50 -7.02
CA TRP A 96 -22.55 11.37 -5.89
C TRP A 96 -22.92 10.56 -4.67
N TYR A 97 -22.25 10.85 -3.55
CA TYR A 97 -22.51 10.29 -2.24
C TYR A 97 -23.09 11.38 -1.33
N TRP A 98 -24.04 11.02 -0.46
CA TRP A 98 -24.59 11.91 0.57
C TRP A 98 -24.65 11.19 1.91
N HIS A 99 -24.32 11.96 2.97
CA HIS A 99 -24.45 11.51 4.35
C HIS A 99 -25.06 12.60 5.22
N ALA A 100 -26.25 12.34 5.76
CA ALA A 100 -26.86 13.18 6.76
C ALA A 100 -26.41 12.74 8.15
N PHE A 101 -25.88 13.66 8.95
CA PHE A 101 -25.38 13.34 10.28
C PHE A 101 -25.59 14.50 11.24
N ARG A 102 -25.59 14.18 12.55
CA ARG A 102 -25.53 15.17 13.61
C ARG A 102 -24.13 15.25 14.18
N PHE A 103 -23.68 16.47 14.43
CA PHE A 103 -22.40 16.70 15.05
C PHE A 103 -22.47 16.29 16.53
N GLN A 104 -21.56 15.42 16.98
CA GLN A 104 -21.58 14.82 18.32
C GLN A 104 -20.42 15.28 19.21
N CYS A 105 -19.35 15.83 18.63
CA CYS A 105 -18.24 16.34 19.38
C CYS A 105 -18.59 17.69 20.03
N ARG A 106 -17.83 18.04 21.06
CA ARG A 106 -17.97 19.34 21.74
C ARG A 106 -16.65 20.10 21.59
N PRO A 107 -16.50 20.90 20.51
CA PRO A 107 -15.34 21.76 20.36
C PRO A 107 -15.34 22.81 21.48
N VAL A 108 -14.15 23.18 21.90
CA VAL A 108 -13.98 24.40 22.70
C VAL A 108 -13.79 25.60 21.75
N GLU A 109 -13.88 26.80 22.30
CA GLU A 109 -13.65 28.03 21.52
C GLU A 109 -12.29 27.95 20.83
N ASP A 110 -12.23 28.32 19.55
CA ASP A 110 -11.08 28.28 18.66
C ASP A 110 -10.63 26.89 18.16
N ASP A 111 -11.29 25.78 18.52
CA ASP A 111 -11.02 24.50 17.88
C ASP A 111 -11.38 24.54 16.38
N ARG A 112 -10.62 23.77 15.60
CA ARG A 112 -10.89 23.56 14.16
C ARG A 112 -11.52 22.18 13.95
N LEU A 113 -12.33 22.09 12.89
CA LEU A 113 -13.02 20.85 12.53
C LEU A 113 -12.49 20.40 11.16
N LEU A 114 -11.72 19.33 11.17
CA LEU A 114 -11.11 18.76 9.96
C LEU A 114 -11.92 17.55 9.49
N LEU A 115 -12.50 17.66 8.30
CA LEU A 115 -13.14 16.54 7.62
C LEU A 115 -12.07 15.74 6.87
N ARG A 116 -11.76 14.55 7.39
CA ARG A 116 -10.70 13.68 6.88
C ARG A 116 -11.29 12.52 6.10
N PHE A 117 -10.76 12.29 4.91
CA PHE A 117 -10.99 11.12 4.09
C PHE A 117 -9.74 10.25 4.08
N GLY A 118 -9.87 8.98 4.42
CA GLY A 118 -8.75 8.04 4.36
C GLY A 118 -8.28 7.79 2.92
N ALA A 119 -9.20 7.63 1.98
CA ALA A 119 -8.97 7.68 0.54
C ALA A 119 -10.27 7.75 -0.26
N VAL A 120 -10.22 8.43 -1.40
CA VAL A 120 -11.29 8.45 -2.41
C VAL A 120 -10.66 8.25 -3.79
N ASP A 121 -11.08 7.25 -4.51
CA ASP A 121 -10.56 6.95 -5.84
C ASP A 121 -11.57 7.34 -6.92
N TYR A 122 -11.33 8.31 -7.78
CA TYR A 122 -10.03 8.97 -8.01
C TYR A 122 -10.05 10.46 -7.64
N LEU A 123 -11.02 11.24 -8.14
CA LEU A 123 -11.23 12.64 -7.80
C LEU A 123 -12.42 12.78 -6.86
N ALA A 124 -12.21 13.43 -5.73
CA ALA A 124 -13.25 13.84 -4.80
C ALA A 124 -13.48 15.37 -4.88
N GLU A 125 -14.73 15.78 -4.95
CA GLU A 125 -15.15 17.16 -4.68
C GLU A 125 -16.16 17.12 -3.53
N VAL A 126 -15.99 17.96 -2.52
CA VAL A 126 -16.67 17.84 -1.23
C VAL A 126 -17.42 19.11 -0.87
N TRP A 127 -18.67 18.95 -0.45
CA TRP A 127 -19.52 20.04 0.07
C TRP A 127 -20.07 19.65 1.44
N LEU A 128 -20.08 20.60 2.35
CA LEU A 128 -20.77 20.46 3.64
C LEU A 128 -21.86 21.55 3.74
N ASN A 129 -23.12 21.13 3.92
CA ASN A 129 -24.28 22.02 3.99
C ASN A 129 -24.43 22.96 2.76
N GLY A 130 -24.02 22.47 1.60
CA GLY A 130 -24.04 23.23 0.34
C GLY A 130 -22.82 24.14 0.12
N VAL A 131 -21.92 24.26 1.10
CA VAL A 131 -20.68 25.02 0.98
C VAL A 131 -19.56 24.10 0.47
N PHE A 132 -18.85 24.53 -0.58
CA PHE A 132 -17.72 23.78 -1.14
C PHE A 132 -16.54 23.79 -0.17
N ALA A 133 -16.14 22.62 0.29
CA ALA A 133 -15.02 22.44 1.20
C ALA A 133 -13.68 22.28 0.48
N GLY A 134 -13.69 21.67 -0.71
CA GLY A 134 -12.49 21.47 -1.51
C GLY A 134 -12.56 20.28 -2.45
N ALA A 135 -11.46 20.08 -3.20
CA ALA A 135 -11.29 18.94 -4.09
C ALA A 135 -9.94 18.29 -3.88
N TYR A 136 -9.89 16.97 -4.07
CA TYR A 136 -8.65 16.19 -4.02
C TYR A 136 -8.61 15.18 -5.15
N GLU A 137 -7.53 15.22 -5.93
CA GLU A 137 -7.24 14.27 -7.01
C GLU A 137 -6.07 13.38 -6.58
N GLY A 138 -6.25 12.05 -6.49
CA GLY A 138 -5.11 11.21 -6.14
C GLY A 138 -5.36 9.79 -5.65
N GLY A 139 -6.55 9.24 -5.67
CA GLY A 139 -6.77 7.82 -5.40
C GLY A 139 -6.60 7.41 -3.92
N GLU A 140 -5.59 6.60 -3.57
CA GLU A 140 -5.54 5.86 -2.30
C GLU A 140 -4.74 6.54 -1.18
N THR A 141 -4.73 7.87 -1.12
CA THR A 141 -4.03 8.63 -0.08
C THR A 141 -4.98 9.53 0.70
N THR A 142 -4.63 9.77 1.97
CA THR A 142 -5.44 10.58 2.89
C THR A 142 -5.39 12.06 2.54
N PHE A 143 -6.53 12.74 2.69
CA PHE A 143 -6.65 14.18 2.61
C PHE A 143 -7.68 14.71 3.60
N GLU A 144 -7.63 16.01 3.88
CA GLU A 144 -8.55 16.65 4.81
C GLU A 144 -8.91 18.08 4.37
N PHE A 145 -10.09 18.53 4.80
CA PHE A 145 -10.57 19.89 4.61
C PHE A 145 -11.00 20.49 5.94
N ASP A 146 -10.64 21.73 6.19
CA ASP A 146 -11.19 22.50 7.31
C ASP A 146 -12.64 22.89 7.00
N VAL A 147 -13.56 22.42 7.81
CA VAL A 147 -15.00 22.64 7.66
C VAL A 147 -15.61 23.39 8.84
N THR A 148 -14.78 24.03 9.66
CA THR A 148 -15.18 24.72 10.89
C THR A 148 -16.33 25.68 10.67
N ASP A 149 -16.24 26.49 9.61
CA ASP A 149 -17.24 27.53 9.31
C ASP A 149 -18.49 27.00 8.60
N SER A 150 -18.46 25.74 8.13
CA SER A 150 -19.54 25.13 7.37
C SER A 150 -20.40 24.16 8.17
N ILE A 151 -19.93 23.71 9.35
CA ILE A 151 -20.66 22.77 10.19
C ILE A 151 -21.73 23.47 11.02
N ARG A 152 -22.85 22.80 11.20
CA ARG A 152 -23.91 23.20 12.15
C ARG A 152 -23.70 22.45 13.44
N ALA A 153 -23.47 23.17 14.54
CA ALA A 153 -23.33 22.58 15.86
C ALA A 153 -24.62 21.91 16.32
N GLU A 154 -25.76 22.47 15.92
CA GLU A 154 -27.09 21.94 16.22
C GLU A 154 -27.83 21.60 14.92
N GLY A 155 -28.61 20.51 14.97
CA GLY A 155 -29.40 20.04 13.85
C GLY A 155 -28.63 19.08 12.94
N ASP A 156 -29.18 18.85 11.76
CA ASP A 156 -28.63 17.92 10.78
C ASP A 156 -27.65 18.63 9.84
N ASN A 157 -26.53 17.98 9.56
CA ASN A 157 -25.56 18.36 8.57
C ASN A 157 -25.70 17.43 7.36
N LEU A 158 -25.51 17.96 6.16
CA LEU A 158 -25.47 17.20 4.92
C LEU A 158 -24.08 17.29 4.30
N LEU A 159 -23.38 16.18 4.29
CA LEU A 159 -22.13 16.00 3.55
C LEU A 159 -22.46 15.44 2.16
N ALA A 160 -22.01 16.10 1.12
CA ALA A 160 -22.12 15.65 -0.26
C ALA A 160 -20.72 15.50 -0.87
N VAL A 161 -20.46 14.38 -1.53
CA VAL A 161 -19.18 14.06 -2.17
C VAL A 161 -19.43 13.61 -3.60
N ARG A 162 -18.93 14.38 -4.56
CA ARG A 162 -18.86 13.94 -5.95
C ARG A 162 -17.57 13.17 -6.15
N VAL A 163 -17.68 11.95 -6.66
CA VAL A 163 -16.54 11.07 -6.96
C VAL A 163 -16.50 10.85 -8.47
N LEU A 164 -15.35 11.07 -9.08
CA LEU A 164 -15.09 10.68 -10.45
C LEU A 164 -14.20 9.44 -10.47
N ASN A 165 -14.75 8.31 -10.91
CA ASN A 165 -14.01 7.12 -11.27
C ASN A 165 -13.64 7.20 -12.76
N PRO A 166 -12.35 7.35 -13.14
CA PRO A 166 -11.95 7.67 -14.51
C PRO A 166 -12.34 6.58 -15.52
N THR A 167 -12.56 7.01 -16.76
CA THR A 167 -12.80 6.12 -17.92
C THR A 167 -11.78 6.39 -19.03
N HIS A 168 -11.83 5.62 -20.13
CA HIS A 168 -11.03 5.93 -21.33
C HIS A 168 -11.52 7.17 -22.07
N GLN A 169 -12.75 7.63 -21.80
CA GLN A 169 -13.25 8.89 -22.32
C GLN A 169 -12.98 10.00 -21.28
N PRO A 170 -12.54 11.19 -21.72
CA PRO A 170 -12.23 12.26 -20.79
C PRO A 170 -13.50 12.78 -20.09
N ILE A 171 -13.45 12.87 -18.77
CA ILE A 171 -14.43 13.54 -17.93
C ILE A 171 -13.69 14.59 -17.10
N ASP A 172 -14.06 15.86 -17.19
CA ASP A 172 -13.35 16.98 -16.55
C ASP A 172 -11.84 17.03 -16.86
N GLY A 173 -11.43 16.55 -18.02
CA GLY A 173 -10.01 16.46 -18.42
C GLY A 173 -9.23 15.30 -17.76
N ILE A 174 -9.94 14.36 -17.14
CA ILE A 174 -9.36 13.16 -16.52
C ILE A 174 -9.65 11.95 -17.41
N VAL A 175 -8.60 11.19 -17.72
CA VAL A 175 -8.64 9.95 -18.51
C VAL A 175 -7.93 8.86 -17.71
N LEU A 176 -8.44 7.64 -17.72
CA LEU A 176 -7.95 6.54 -16.90
C LEU A 176 -6.43 6.35 -17.04
N ASN A 177 -5.92 6.15 -18.25
CA ASN A 177 -4.49 5.88 -18.47
C ASN A 177 -3.58 7.12 -18.27
N GLN A 178 -4.15 8.32 -18.05
CA GLN A 178 -3.41 9.55 -17.77
C GLN A 178 -3.42 9.93 -16.28
N THR A 179 -3.87 9.02 -15.43
CA THR A 179 -3.90 9.19 -13.97
C THR A 179 -3.08 8.10 -13.30
N PRO A 180 -2.26 8.44 -12.30
CA PRO A 180 -1.59 7.43 -11.49
C PRO A 180 -2.62 6.59 -10.74
N HIS A 181 -2.65 5.29 -11.00
CA HIS A 181 -3.53 4.33 -10.35
C HIS A 181 -2.91 2.93 -10.42
N ARG A 182 -3.46 1.98 -9.66
CA ARG A 182 -3.17 0.56 -9.90
C ARG A 182 -3.51 0.21 -11.34
N ASN A 183 -2.89 -0.81 -11.90
CA ASN A 183 -3.15 -1.24 -13.29
C ASN A 183 -4.62 -1.63 -13.50
N LYS A 184 -5.46 -0.62 -13.67
CA LYS A 184 -6.91 -0.76 -13.84
C LYS A 184 -7.28 -0.92 -15.30
N TYR A 185 -8.27 -1.79 -15.56
CA TYR A 185 -8.74 -2.13 -16.89
C TYR A 185 -10.26 -1.95 -17.03
N ILE A 186 -10.67 -1.47 -18.20
CA ILE A 186 -12.05 -1.46 -18.68
C ILE A 186 -12.03 -2.01 -20.12
N PRO A 187 -12.68 -3.15 -20.45
CA PRO A 187 -13.31 -4.09 -19.49
C PRO A 187 -12.29 -4.76 -18.58
N PRO A 188 -12.73 -5.34 -17.45
CA PRO A 188 -11.83 -6.05 -16.56
C PRO A 188 -11.16 -7.24 -17.27
N MET A 189 -9.90 -7.50 -16.92
CA MET A 189 -9.19 -8.66 -17.44
C MET A 189 -8.54 -9.45 -16.31
N CYS A 190 -8.37 -10.76 -16.54
CA CYS A 190 -7.72 -11.65 -15.60
C CYS A 190 -6.28 -11.19 -15.33
N GLY A 191 -5.92 -11.12 -14.06
CA GLY A 191 -4.58 -10.67 -13.63
C GLY A 191 -4.38 -9.16 -13.57
N GLY A 192 -5.39 -8.36 -13.92
CA GLY A 192 -5.40 -6.91 -13.74
C GLY A 192 -6.28 -6.45 -12.59
N SER A 193 -6.18 -5.17 -12.23
CA SER A 193 -7.11 -4.55 -11.29
C SER A 193 -8.41 -4.17 -11.98
N TYR A 194 -9.52 -4.37 -11.27
CA TYR A 194 -10.81 -3.81 -11.67
C TYR A 194 -10.76 -2.28 -11.52
N ASN A 195 -11.41 -1.56 -12.43
CA ASN A 195 -11.52 -0.11 -12.31
C ASN A 195 -12.56 0.28 -11.27
N SER A 196 -12.35 -0.12 -10.04
CA SER A 196 -13.19 0.28 -8.93
C SER A 196 -12.83 1.68 -8.43
N GLY A 197 -13.85 2.48 -8.11
CA GLY A 197 -13.71 3.81 -7.55
C GLY A 197 -14.79 4.09 -6.52
N GLY A 198 -14.56 5.04 -5.63
CA GLY A 198 -15.48 5.37 -4.56
C GLY A 198 -14.77 5.91 -3.32
N ILE A 199 -15.47 5.94 -2.20
CA ILE A 199 -14.90 6.32 -0.90
C ILE A 199 -14.31 5.05 -0.27
N MET A 200 -13.01 4.81 -0.52
CA MET A 200 -12.33 3.53 -0.29
C MET A 200 -11.98 3.29 1.19
N TYR A 201 -11.75 4.34 1.96
CA TYR A 201 -11.37 4.28 3.37
C TYR A 201 -12.28 5.13 4.24
N PRO A 202 -12.19 5.00 5.59
CA PRO A 202 -13.05 5.72 6.51
C PRO A 202 -13.09 7.23 6.29
N VAL A 203 -14.24 7.82 6.62
CA VAL A 203 -14.45 9.26 6.68
C VAL A 203 -14.65 9.65 8.14
N GLU A 204 -13.93 10.67 8.58
CA GLU A 204 -13.90 11.11 9.97
C GLU A 204 -13.99 12.62 10.07
N LEU A 205 -14.63 13.09 11.12
CA LEU A 205 -14.60 14.50 11.53
C LEU A 205 -13.75 14.62 12.80
N CYS A 206 -12.62 15.30 12.70
CA CYS A 206 -11.64 15.46 13.75
C CYS A 206 -11.69 16.86 14.34
N VAL A 207 -11.75 16.96 15.67
CA VAL A 207 -11.67 18.22 16.42
C VAL A 207 -10.24 18.46 16.86
N VAL A 208 -9.57 19.47 16.33
CA VAL A 208 -8.20 19.82 16.66
C VAL A 208 -8.12 21.24 17.23
N PRO A 209 -7.14 21.58 18.10
CA PRO A 209 -6.94 22.95 18.53
C PRO A 209 -6.44 23.82 17.39
N THR A 210 -6.43 25.14 17.55
CA THR A 210 -5.92 26.11 16.56
C THR A 210 -4.49 25.79 16.13
N VAL A 211 -3.63 25.34 17.06
CA VAL A 211 -2.27 24.86 16.78
C VAL A 211 -2.26 23.34 16.89
N TYR A 212 -2.02 22.65 15.81
CA TYR A 212 -2.02 21.19 15.76
C TYR A 212 -0.88 20.64 14.89
N ILE A 213 -0.43 19.42 15.23
CA ILE A 213 0.60 18.69 14.49
C ILE A 213 -0.07 18.02 13.28
N THR A 214 0.49 18.24 12.10
CA THR A 214 0.01 17.66 10.84
C THR A 214 0.80 16.43 10.42
N ASP A 215 2.10 16.35 10.80
CA ASP A 215 2.97 15.23 10.45
C ASP A 215 4.14 15.11 11.45
N VAL A 216 4.61 13.88 11.63
CA VAL A 216 5.84 13.56 12.39
C VAL A 216 6.65 12.57 11.56
N PHE A 217 7.84 12.96 11.17
CA PHE A 217 8.77 12.08 10.47
C PHE A 217 9.95 11.69 11.35
N ALA A 218 10.01 10.43 11.76
CA ALA A 218 11.07 9.86 12.57
C ALA A 218 12.11 9.14 11.70
N ARG A 219 13.38 9.52 11.84
CA ARG A 219 14.52 8.96 11.10
C ARG A 219 15.53 8.32 12.05
N PRO A 220 15.30 7.06 12.48
CA PRO A 220 16.29 6.34 13.28
C PRO A 220 17.57 6.08 12.50
N ASP A 221 18.71 6.38 13.12
CA ASP A 221 20.05 6.15 12.56
C ASP A 221 20.81 5.13 13.41
N ILE A 222 21.10 3.97 12.84
CA ILE A 222 21.78 2.85 13.52
C ILE A 222 23.26 3.16 13.82
N GLN A 223 23.88 4.13 13.14
CA GLN A 223 25.29 4.47 13.33
C GLN A 223 25.48 5.35 14.56
N THR A 224 24.57 6.30 14.73
CA THR A 224 24.65 7.28 15.83
C THR A 224 23.80 6.91 17.04
N GLY A 225 22.81 6.03 16.86
CA GLY A 225 21.81 5.72 17.89
C GLY A 225 20.79 6.85 18.08
N ASN A 226 20.72 7.82 17.19
CA ASN A 226 19.81 8.94 17.27
C ASN A 226 18.56 8.71 16.41
N ILE A 227 17.45 9.32 16.81
CA ILE A 227 16.28 9.50 15.96
C ILE A 227 16.19 11.00 15.62
N GLY A 228 16.48 11.36 14.37
CA GLY A 228 16.12 12.67 13.86
C GLY A 228 14.62 12.74 13.66
N VAL A 229 13.95 13.76 14.18
CA VAL A 229 12.49 13.91 14.07
C VAL A 229 12.16 15.28 13.51
N THR A 230 11.43 15.31 12.40
CA THR A 230 10.79 16.53 11.89
C THR A 230 9.33 16.51 12.33
N VAL A 231 8.88 17.57 12.99
CA VAL A 231 7.49 17.79 13.36
C VAL A 231 6.94 18.93 12.52
N SER A 232 5.92 18.65 11.72
CA SER A 232 5.15 19.67 11.00
C SER A 232 3.94 20.07 11.82
N ALA A 233 3.75 21.36 12.06
CA ALA A 233 2.63 21.91 12.79
C ALA A 233 1.89 22.95 11.96
N SER A 234 0.59 23.05 12.15
CA SER A 234 -0.27 24.09 11.56
C SER A 234 -0.82 24.99 12.65
N ASN A 235 -0.72 26.29 12.44
CA ASN A 235 -1.42 27.29 13.21
C ASN A 235 -2.51 27.90 12.31
N ALA A 236 -3.76 27.54 12.58
CA ALA A 236 -4.92 28.03 11.84
C ALA A 236 -5.32 29.47 12.20
N GLY A 237 -4.67 30.08 13.21
CA GLY A 237 -4.82 31.49 13.57
C GLY A 237 -4.06 32.41 12.62
N SER A 238 -4.30 33.70 12.73
CA SER A 238 -3.64 34.74 11.94
C SER A 238 -2.32 35.25 12.52
N GLU A 239 -2.06 34.99 13.80
CA GLU A 239 -0.91 35.49 14.53
C GLU A 239 0.06 34.37 14.92
N THR A 240 1.33 34.71 15.09
CA THR A 240 2.33 33.78 15.65
C THR A 240 2.03 33.53 17.12
N VAL A 241 2.07 32.27 17.54
CA VAL A 241 1.84 31.84 18.93
C VAL A 241 3.08 31.15 19.47
N SER A 242 3.58 31.62 20.61
CA SER A 242 4.69 30.94 21.33
C SER A 242 4.16 29.70 22.04
N GLY A 243 5.00 28.68 22.14
CA GLY A 243 4.65 27.46 22.85
C GLY A 243 5.80 26.49 23.05
N THR A 244 5.46 25.32 23.57
CA THR A 244 6.41 24.23 23.77
C THR A 244 6.07 23.08 22.81
N LEU A 245 7.07 22.55 22.14
CA LEU A 245 6.99 21.33 21.39
C LEU A 245 7.83 20.26 22.09
N SER A 246 7.21 19.19 22.53
CA SER A 246 7.88 18.09 23.22
C SER A 246 7.73 16.77 22.48
N LEU A 247 8.77 15.93 22.54
CA LEU A 247 8.78 14.58 22.02
C LEU A 247 9.00 13.59 23.16
N SER A 248 8.20 12.55 23.22
CA SER A 248 8.44 11.39 24.08
C SER A 248 8.66 10.14 23.24
N LEU A 249 9.63 9.33 23.64
CA LEU A 249 10.00 8.08 23.03
C LEU A 249 9.75 6.92 23.97
N ALA A 250 9.04 5.90 23.49
CA ALA A 250 8.76 4.68 24.26
C ALA A 250 8.77 3.45 23.34
N PRO A 251 8.87 2.21 23.86
CA PRO A 251 8.58 1.01 23.09
C PRO A 251 7.13 1.06 22.56
N ALA A 252 6.93 0.70 21.27
CA ALA A 252 5.60 0.78 20.66
C ALA A 252 4.57 -0.18 21.27
N GLY A 253 5.03 -1.34 21.73
CA GLY A 253 4.19 -2.34 22.40
C GLY A 253 3.79 -2.00 23.85
N GLY A 254 4.19 -0.83 24.36
CA GLY A 254 3.99 -0.39 25.73
C GLY A 254 5.28 -0.43 26.55
N GLY A 255 5.31 0.27 27.67
CA GLY A 255 6.46 0.40 28.54
C GLY A 255 6.72 1.84 28.98
N GLU A 256 7.77 2.04 29.75
CA GLU A 256 8.16 3.36 30.24
C GLU A 256 8.70 4.24 29.10
N VAL A 257 8.54 5.55 29.28
CA VAL A 257 9.16 6.55 28.41
C VAL A 257 10.69 6.47 28.57
N LEU A 258 11.38 6.20 27.46
CA LEU A 258 12.83 6.05 27.44
C LEU A 258 13.54 7.41 27.40
N GLN A 259 12.93 8.38 26.71
CA GLN A 259 13.51 9.69 26.49
C GLN A 259 12.41 10.73 26.27
N THR A 260 12.66 11.96 26.76
CA THR A 260 11.85 13.15 26.46
C THR A 260 12.78 14.30 26.08
N VAL A 261 12.41 15.02 25.04
CA VAL A 261 13.09 16.26 24.62
C VAL A 261 12.06 17.35 24.42
N GLU A 262 12.40 18.59 24.78
CA GLU A 262 11.50 19.75 24.69
C GLU A 262 12.21 20.95 24.10
N GLN A 263 11.47 21.77 23.34
CA GLN A 263 11.95 23.04 22.80
C GLN A 263 10.86 24.10 22.92
N GLN A 264 11.26 25.34 23.27
CA GLN A 264 10.40 26.50 23.10
C GLN A 264 10.42 26.90 21.63
N VAL A 265 9.24 27.02 21.03
CA VAL A 265 9.07 27.26 19.59
C VAL A 265 8.04 28.35 19.34
N GLU A 266 8.15 28.98 18.19
CA GLU A 266 7.13 29.84 17.65
C GLU A 266 6.34 29.07 16.58
N PHE A 267 5.00 29.16 16.65
CA PHE A 267 4.08 28.66 15.63
C PHE A 267 3.56 29.82 14.81
N PRO A 268 4.20 30.16 13.68
CA PRO A 268 3.70 31.20 12.79
C PRO A 268 2.34 30.80 12.19
N ALA A 269 1.58 31.77 11.71
CA ALA A 269 0.36 31.49 10.96
C ALA A 269 0.66 30.55 9.77
N GLY A 270 -0.15 29.52 9.59
CA GLY A 270 0.05 28.48 8.58
C GLY A 270 0.95 27.34 9.05
N LEU A 271 1.75 26.78 8.13
CA LEU A 271 2.59 25.62 8.37
C LEU A 271 4.00 26.00 8.86
N SER A 272 4.51 25.25 9.82
CA SER A 272 5.90 25.33 10.30
C SER A 272 6.50 23.94 10.49
N GLU A 273 7.82 23.84 10.40
CA GLU A 273 8.58 22.60 10.63
C GLU A 273 9.63 22.82 11.73
N HIS A 274 9.76 21.83 12.62
CA HIS A 274 10.66 21.86 13.76
C HIS A 274 11.46 20.57 13.81
N GLU A 275 12.79 20.70 13.95
CA GLU A 275 13.71 19.56 13.97
C GLU A 275 14.15 19.23 15.39
N PHE A 276 14.19 17.93 15.68
CA PHE A 276 14.64 17.37 16.94
C PHE A 276 15.65 16.25 16.72
N ASN A 277 16.47 16.01 17.73
CA ASN A 277 17.33 14.86 17.80
C ASN A 277 17.10 14.14 19.14
N VAL A 278 16.68 12.88 19.09
CA VAL A 278 16.34 12.06 20.27
C VAL A 278 17.38 10.94 20.39
N PRO A 279 18.36 11.04 21.31
CA PRO A 279 19.42 10.04 21.46
C PRO A 279 18.91 8.80 22.21
N ILE A 280 19.38 7.61 21.80
CA ILE A 280 19.20 6.34 22.51
C ILE A 280 20.57 5.68 22.64
N ALA A 281 21.01 5.43 23.86
CA ALA A 281 22.35 4.92 24.14
C ALA A 281 22.63 3.54 23.52
N GLN A 282 21.64 2.67 23.44
CA GLN A 282 21.74 1.32 22.85
C GLN A 282 20.41 0.96 22.17
N PRO A 283 20.19 1.41 20.93
CA PRO A 283 18.93 1.17 20.27
C PRO A 283 18.77 -0.31 19.92
N ARG A 284 17.60 -0.86 20.21
CA ARG A 284 17.21 -2.18 19.72
C ARG A 284 16.80 -2.05 18.26
N LEU A 285 17.44 -2.85 17.41
CA LEU A 285 17.22 -2.77 15.98
C LEU A 285 15.92 -3.47 15.57
N TRP A 286 15.31 -2.99 14.51
CA TRP A 286 14.28 -3.73 13.77
C TRP A 286 14.99 -4.75 12.86
N THR A 287 14.69 -6.02 13.05
CA THR A 287 15.21 -7.13 12.25
C THR A 287 14.07 -8.04 11.80
N LEU A 288 14.38 -9.02 10.95
CA LEU A 288 13.40 -9.99 10.46
C LEU A 288 12.90 -10.95 11.55
N GLU A 289 13.73 -11.20 12.56
CA GLU A 289 13.47 -12.13 13.67
C GLU A 289 13.02 -11.41 14.94
N ASP A 290 13.43 -10.15 15.10
CA ASP A 290 13.11 -9.29 16.24
C ASP A 290 12.73 -7.89 15.74
N PRO A 291 11.49 -7.72 15.25
CA PRO A 291 11.01 -6.48 14.65
C PRO A 291 10.61 -5.44 15.71
N PHE A 292 11.61 -4.93 16.43
CA PHE A 292 11.37 -4.01 17.53
C PHE A 292 10.98 -2.62 17.03
N LEU A 293 9.88 -2.10 17.59
CA LEU A 293 9.32 -0.81 17.22
C LEU A 293 9.35 0.18 18.39
N TYR A 294 9.65 1.42 18.08
CA TYR A 294 9.52 2.56 18.97
C TYR A 294 8.29 3.39 18.60
N ARG A 295 7.71 4.07 19.57
CA ARG A 295 6.68 5.08 19.39
C ARG A 295 7.25 6.45 19.75
N VAL A 296 7.21 7.36 18.80
CA VAL A 296 7.51 8.79 18.99
C VAL A 296 6.17 9.51 19.11
N THR A 297 5.96 10.19 20.22
CA THR A 297 4.78 11.04 20.44
C THR A 297 5.21 12.49 20.51
N ALA A 298 4.76 13.30 19.59
CA ALA A 298 4.95 14.74 19.60
C ALA A 298 3.75 15.42 20.28
N THR A 299 4.02 16.42 21.12
CA THR A 299 2.99 17.23 21.80
C THR A 299 3.29 18.70 21.53
N ALA A 300 2.36 19.39 20.87
CA ALA A 300 2.38 20.83 20.70
C ALA A 300 1.50 21.48 21.79
N ALA A 301 2.09 22.30 22.65
CA ALA A 301 1.42 23.04 23.71
C ALA A 301 1.61 24.55 23.47
N ALA A 302 0.72 25.14 22.69
CA ALA A 302 0.68 26.57 22.46
C ALA A 302 0.09 27.30 23.69
N ALA A 303 0.58 28.51 23.96
CA ALA A 303 0.14 29.29 25.10
C ALA A 303 -1.41 29.45 25.11
N GLU A 304 -2.02 29.20 26.25
CA GLU A 304 -3.46 29.31 26.50
C GLU A 304 -4.37 28.44 25.59
N LYS A 305 -3.79 27.48 24.83
CA LYS A 305 -4.51 26.57 23.94
C LYS A 305 -4.44 25.14 24.45
N ARG A 306 -5.42 24.33 24.06
CA ARG A 306 -5.40 22.90 24.33
C ARG A 306 -4.21 22.24 23.61
N PRO A 307 -3.38 21.39 24.26
CA PRO A 307 -2.29 20.71 23.58
C PRO A 307 -2.82 19.70 22.57
N HIS A 308 -2.06 19.54 21.48
CA HIS A 308 -2.29 18.51 20.46
C HIS A 308 -1.18 17.47 20.48
N GLN A 309 -1.56 16.18 20.36
CA GLN A 309 -0.63 15.07 20.31
C GLN A 309 -0.74 14.31 18.99
N TYR A 310 0.41 13.89 18.47
CA TYR A 310 0.51 13.05 17.29
C TYR A 310 1.58 11.97 17.52
N SER A 311 1.24 10.71 17.26
CA SER A 311 2.15 9.58 17.50
C SER A 311 2.42 8.80 16.24
N VAL A 312 3.69 8.43 16.03
CA VAL A 312 4.12 7.54 14.96
C VAL A 312 4.95 6.38 15.52
N ARG A 313 4.96 5.26 14.80
CA ARG A 313 5.88 4.16 15.06
C ARG A 313 7.10 4.29 14.15
N CYS A 314 8.26 3.84 14.62
CA CYS A 314 9.48 3.75 13.83
C CYS A 314 10.36 2.59 14.31
N GLY A 315 11.40 2.26 13.57
CA GLY A 315 12.36 1.22 13.94
C GLY A 315 13.75 1.53 13.41
N PHE A 316 14.77 1.24 14.21
CA PHE A 316 16.17 1.39 13.80
C PHE A 316 16.54 0.31 12.80
N ARG A 317 16.77 0.68 11.54
CA ARG A 317 17.27 -0.22 10.51
C ARG A 317 18.04 0.57 9.44
N ASP A 318 18.95 -0.12 8.77
CA ASP A 318 19.61 0.32 7.55
C ASP A 318 19.48 -0.79 6.49
N PHE A 319 19.04 -0.43 5.28
CA PHE A 319 18.95 -1.35 4.16
C PHE A 319 19.59 -0.71 2.92
N ARG A 320 20.62 -1.37 2.39
CA ARG A 320 21.38 -0.86 1.25
C ARG A 320 22.06 -1.95 0.45
N VAL A 321 22.62 -1.60 -0.70
CA VAL A 321 23.54 -2.43 -1.46
C VAL A 321 24.97 -2.07 -1.08
N VAL A 322 25.75 -3.09 -0.73
CA VAL A 322 27.19 -2.98 -0.45
C VAL A 322 27.90 -4.10 -1.20
N ASP A 323 28.93 -3.77 -1.97
CA ASP A 323 29.74 -4.73 -2.74
C ASP A 323 28.91 -5.69 -3.60
N GLY A 324 27.80 -5.21 -4.15
CA GLY A 324 26.91 -5.99 -5.00
C GLY A 324 25.89 -6.87 -4.26
N TYR A 325 25.73 -6.73 -2.96
CA TYR A 325 24.78 -7.51 -2.16
C TYR A 325 23.87 -6.62 -1.32
N PHE A 326 22.63 -7.09 -1.13
CA PHE A 326 21.72 -6.45 -0.18
C PHE A 326 22.14 -6.71 1.26
N HIS A 327 22.13 -5.67 2.06
CA HIS A 327 22.43 -5.74 3.50
C HIS A 327 21.30 -5.13 4.31
N LEU A 328 20.92 -5.80 5.38
CA LEU A 328 20.06 -5.28 6.43
C LEU A 328 20.90 -5.16 7.72
N ASN A 329 21.01 -3.94 8.25
CA ASN A 329 21.81 -3.65 9.46
C ASN A 329 23.25 -4.15 9.36
N GLY A 330 23.88 -3.95 8.19
CA GLY A 330 25.25 -4.37 7.92
C GLY A 330 25.44 -5.88 7.67
N LYS A 331 24.38 -6.69 7.75
CA LYS A 331 24.43 -8.13 7.45
C LYS A 331 23.85 -8.42 6.08
N ARG A 332 24.55 -9.20 5.28
CA ARG A 332 24.06 -9.66 3.98
C ARG A 332 22.72 -10.38 4.15
N VAL A 333 21.76 -10.04 3.31
CA VAL A 333 20.44 -10.66 3.27
C VAL A 333 20.13 -11.16 1.86
N PHE A 334 19.66 -12.40 1.75
CA PHE A 334 19.12 -12.94 0.52
C PHE A 334 17.61 -12.63 0.47
N LEU A 335 17.17 -11.87 -0.54
CA LEU A 335 15.77 -11.50 -0.67
C LEU A 335 14.93 -12.67 -1.16
N LYS A 336 13.97 -13.10 -0.35
CA LYS A 336 12.93 -14.06 -0.67
C LYS A 336 11.60 -13.32 -0.68
N SER A 337 11.24 -12.80 -1.85
CA SER A 337 10.08 -11.93 -2.00
C SER A 337 8.91 -12.64 -2.69
N THR A 338 7.72 -12.25 -2.33
CA THR A 338 6.51 -12.44 -3.13
C THR A 338 5.96 -11.07 -3.49
N HIS A 339 5.06 -10.99 -4.49
CA HIS A 339 4.43 -9.72 -4.83
C HIS A 339 2.91 -9.81 -4.79
N THR A 340 2.27 -8.67 -4.61
CA THR A 340 0.82 -8.49 -4.74
C THR A 340 0.53 -7.12 -5.35
N GLY A 341 -0.45 -7.05 -6.24
CA GLY A 341 -1.00 -5.78 -6.73
C GLY A 341 -2.15 -5.28 -5.88
N ASN A 342 -2.53 -6.00 -4.81
CA ASN A 342 -3.77 -5.75 -4.07
C ASN A 342 -4.99 -5.66 -5.00
N HIS A 343 -5.02 -6.49 -6.05
CA HIS A 343 -6.12 -6.57 -7.02
C HIS A 343 -7.33 -7.28 -6.40
N MET A 344 -7.90 -6.65 -5.40
CA MET A 344 -8.99 -7.27 -4.63
C MET A 344 -10.30 -7.22 -5.41
N PRO A 345 -10.99 -8.36 -5.56
CA PRO A 345 -12.26 -8.42 -6.24
C PRO A 345 -13.34 -7.57 -5.57
N VAL A 346 -14.23 -6.96 -6.36
CA VAL A 346 -15.32 -6.12 -5.86
C VAL A 346 -16.26 -6.92 -4.97
N GLY A 347 -16.58 -8.15 -5.35
CA GLY A 347 -17.43 -9.04 -4.56
C GLY A 347 -16.87 -9.43 -3.18
N GLN A 348 -15.58 -9.21 -2.94
CA GLN A 348 -14.92 -9.44 -1.66
C GLN A 348 -14.55 -8.15 -0.90
N GLN A 349 -14.83 -6.99 -1.47
CA GLN A 349 -14.34 -5.69 -0.94
C GLN A 349 -14.87 -5.38 0.48
N ALA A 350 -16.03 -5.83 0.85
CA ALA A 350 -16.57 -5.66 2.21
C ALA A 350 -15.69 -6.31 3.30
N GLY A 351 -14.89 -7.33 2.95
CA GLY A 351 -13.94 -7.99 3.86
C GLY A 351 -12.47 -7.58 3.69
N VAL A 352 -12.18 -6.83 2.64
CA VAL A 352 -10.81 -6.59 2.15
C VAL A 352 -9.98 -5.74 3.08
N VAL A 353 -10.57 -4.69 3.61
CA VAL A 353 -9.81 -3.72 4.42
C VAL A 353 -9.40 -4.29 5.78
N GLY A 354 -10.04 -5.36 6.24
CA GLY A 354 -9.74 -6.00 7.52
C GLY A 354 -8.88 -7.27 7.42
N ASP A 355 -9.37 -8.30 6.74
CA ASP A 355 -8.85 -9.66 6.90
C ASP A 355 -7.99 -10.19 5.75
N LEU A 356 -8.36 -9.95 4.49
CA LEU A 356 -7.63 -10.54 3.35
C LEU A 356 -6.22 -9.98 3.22
N GLY A 357 -6.05 -8.66 3.24
CA GLY A 357 -4.74 -8.03 3.15
C GLY A 357 -3.82 -8.43 4.32
N ARG A 358 -4.37 -8.54 5.52
CA ARG A 358 -3.62 -9.02 6.70
C ARG A 358 -3.24 -10.50 6.55
N ARG A 359 -4.15 -11.33 6.10
CA ARG A 359 -3.94 -12.77 5.89
C ARG A 359 -2.81 -13.02 4.89
N ASP A 360 -2.73 -12.23 3.81
CA ASP A 360 -1.67 -12.36 2.80
C ASP A 360 -0.29 -12.09 3.40
N MET A 361 -0.14 -11.08 4.26
CA MET A 361 1.13 -10.80 4.94
C MET A 361 1.54 -11.92 5.90
N ILE A 362 0.58 -12.47 6.65
CA ILE A 362 0.80 -13.60 7.55
C ILE A 362 1.23 -14.83 6.75
N TYR A 363 0.57 -15.13 5.64
CA TYR A 363 0.91 -16.27 4.79
C TYR A 363 2.27 -16.09 4.11
N ALA A 364 2.61 -14.89 3.66
CA ALA A 364 3.93 -14.59 3.12
C ALA A 364 5.02 -14.91 4.15
N LYS A 365 4.89 -14.39 5.39
CA LYS A 365 5.85 -14.68 6.47
C LYS A 365 5.90 -16.15 6.82
N ALA A 366 4.75 -16.81 6.99
CA ALA A 366 4.66 -18.22 7.33
C ALA A 366 5.25 -19.15 6.24
N SER A 367 5.17 -18.73 4.97
CA SER A 367 5.77 -19.44 3.83
C SER A 367 7.28 -19.21 3.69
N GLY A 368 7.91 -18.46 4.61
CA GLY A 368 9.34 -18.22 4.63
C GLY A 368 9.83 -17.08 3.74
N PHE A 369 8.93 -16.26 3.21
CA PHE A 369 9.30 -15.00 2.57
C PHE A 369 9.79 -13.99 3.62
N ASN A 370 10.73 -13.14 3.22
CA ASN A 370 11.24 -12.05 4.06
C ASN A 370 10.96 -10.66 3.48
N MET A 371 10.30 -10.61 2.31
CA MET A 371 9.89 -9.37 1.66
C MET A 371 8.57 -9.58 0.92
N VAL A 372 7.77 -8.50 0.84
CA VAL A 372 6.62 -8.38 -0.07
C VAL A 372 6.82 -7.16 -0.94
N ARG A 373 6.58 -7.29 -2.24
CA ARG A 373 6.52 -6.19 -3.19
C ARG A 373 5.06 -5.84 -3.46
N PHE A 374 4.70 -4.57 -3.31
CA PHE A 374 3.43 -4.01 -3.78
C PHE A 374 3.67 -3.45 -5.18
N ILE A 375 3.25 -4.21 -6.19
CA ILE A 375 3.54 -3.90 -7.60
C ILE A 375 2.57 -2.85 -8.14
N ALA A 376 3.12 -1.81 -8.75
CA ALA A 376 2.39 -0.73 -9.41
C ALA A 376 1.23 -0.17 -8.57
N GLY A 377 1.44 -0.07 -7.27
CA GLY A 377 0.44 0.42 -6.33
C GLY A 377 0.92 0.37 -4.89
N VAL A 378 0.23 1.10 -4.03
CA VAL A 378 0.62 1.22 -2.62
C VAL A 378 0.00 0.13 -1.76
N ALA A 379 0.65 -0.18 -0.64
CA ALA A 379 0.10 -1.04 0.39
C ALA A 379 -1.13 -0.40 1.05
N TYR A 380 -2.04 -1.22 1.58
CA TYR A 380 -3.02 -0.71 2.53
C TYR A 380 -2.32 -0.43 3.87
N PRO A 381 -2.67 0.65 4.59
CA PRO A 381 -1.97 1.02 5.83
C PRO A 381 -1.85 -0.14 6.84
N GLY A 382 -2.91 -0.91 7.05
CA GLY A 382 -2.89 -2.06 7.94
C GLY A 382 -1.97 -3.22 7.50
N GLN A 383 -1.58 -3.30 6.23
CA GLN A 383 -0.58 -4.27 5.75
C GLN A 383 0.83 -3.86 6.17
N LEU A 384 1.15 -2.55 6.10
CA LEU A 384 2.46 -2.03 6.53
C LEU A 384 2.63 -2.15 8.04
N ASP A 385 1.59 -1.82 8.82
CA ASP A 385 1.60 -2.04 10.27
C ASP A 385 1.93 -3.48 10.62
N LEU A 386 1.32 -4.42 9.92
CA LEU A 386 1.57 -5.84 10.14
C LEU A 386 2.95 -6.28 9.66
N CYS A 387 3.45 -5.75 8.54
CA CYS A 387 4.81 -6.01 8.07
C CYS A 387 5.86 -5.51 9.07
N ASP A 388 5.64 -4.34 9.69
CA ASP A 388 6.47 -3.82 10.76
C ASP A 388 6.53 -4.78 11.95
N GLU A 389 5.38 -5.34 12.36
CA GLU A 389 5.24 -6.24 13.50
C GLU A 389 5.76 -7.65 13.23
N LEU A 390 5.65 -8.13 11.99
CA LEU A 390 6.12 -9.46 11.58
C LEU A 390 7.61 -9.53 11.22
N GLY A 391 8.27 -8.39 11.04
CA GLY A 391 9.62 -8.35 10.48
C GLY A 391 9.63 -8.81 9.02
N LEU A 392 8.72 -8.28 8.22
CA LEU A 392 8.59 -8.55 6.79
C LEU A 392 8.96 -7.29 6.02
N MET A 393 10.05 -7.30 5.26
CA MET A 393 10.46 -6.16 4.45
C MET A 393 9.42 -5.86 3.36
N VAL A 394 9.36 -4.60 2.96
CA VAL A 394 8.45 -4.13 1.92
C VAL A 394 9.23 -3.39 0.83
N TYR A 395 8.94 -3.75 -0.40
CA TYR A 395 9.22 -2.98 -1.59
C TYR A 395 7.88 -2.38 -2.06
N GLU A 396 7.73 -1.08 -1.93
CA GLU A 396 6.50 -0.36 -2.24
C GLU A 396 6.69 0.52 -3.47
N GLU A 397 5.78 0.40 -4.44
CA GLU A 397 5.82 1.17 -5.68
C GLU A 397 4.73 2.23 -5.72
N CYS A 398 5.03 3.34 -6.37
CA CYS A 398 4.01 4.32 -6.70
C CYS A 398 3.07 3.79 -7.82
N TYR A 399 1.96 4.49 -8.03
CA TYR A 399 0.95 4.15 -9.04
C TYR A 399 1.42 4.47 -10.47
N ALA A 400 2.51 3.85 -10.92
CA ALA A 400 3.02 4.08 -12.25
C ALA A 400 3.60 2.79 -12.85
N SER A 401 3.15 2.47 -14.04
CA SER A 401 3.58 1.30 -14.79
C SER A 401 3.44 1.56 -16.29
N TRP A 402 3.63 0.52 -17.09
CA TRP A 402 3.47 0.57 -18.57
C TRP A 402 2.12 1.12 -19.05
N LEU A 403 1.09 1.20 -18.20
CA LEU A 403 -0.23 1.74 -18.55
C LEU A 403 -0.33 3.26 -18.40
N LEU A 404 0.56 3.89 -17.64
CA LEU A 404 0.51 5.34 -17.43
C LEU A 404 0.99 6.08 -18.66
N GLU A 405 0.09 6.85 -19.26
CA GLU A 405 0.36 7.67 -20.44
C GLU A 405 0.69 9.11 -20.06
N ASP A 406 1.42 9.78 -20.95
CA ASP A 406 1.70 11.20 -20.82
C ASP A 406 0.44 12.05 -20.94
N SER A 407 0.44 13.17 -20.22
CA SER A 407 -0.61 14.19 -20.28
C SER A 407 -0.06 15.54 -19.82
N PRO A 408 -0.72 16.66 -20.11
CA PRO A 408 -0.29 17.96 -19.62
C PRO A 408 -0.17 18.06 -18.08
N LYS A 409 -0.87 17.19 -17.35
CA LYS A 409 -0.84 17.12 -15.87
C LYS A 409 -0.05 15.92 -15.33
N MET A 410 0.61 15.13 -16.17
CA MET A 410 1.27 13.90 -15.72
C MET A 410 2.33 14.19 -14.65
N ALA A 411 3.19 15.19 -14.85
CA ALA A 411 4.22 15.55 -13.90
C ALA A 411 3.65 15.97 -12.52
N GLU A 412 2.58 16.76 -12.53
CA GLU A 412 1.86 17.17 -11.31
C GLU A 412 1.23 15.96 -10.61
N ARG A 413 0.50 15.12 -11.35
CA ARG A 413 -0.19 13.94 -10.84
C ARG A 413 0.79 12.91 -10.28
N PHE A 414 1.86 12.59 -11.03
CA PHE A 414 2.92 11.69 -10.59
C PHE A 414 3.60 12.21 -9.32
N GLY A 415 4.01 13.47 -9.31
CA GLY A 415 4.68 14.09 -8.17
C GLY A 415 3.81 14.12 -6.92
N ARG A 416 2.52 14.47 -7.05
CA ARG A 416 1.57 14.49 -5.94
C ARG A 416 1.34 13.10 -5.37
N SER A 417 1.01 12.11 -6.21
CA SER A 417 0.72 10.74 -5.78
C SER A 417 1.93 10.08 -5.11
N THR A 418 3.13 10.23 -5.71
CA THR A 418 4.37 9.67 -5.14
C THR A 418 4.74 10.36 -3.84
N SER A 419 4.62 11.69 -3.75
CA SER A 419 4.91 12.41 -2.50
C SER A 419 3.94 12.04 -1.39
N ALA A 420 2.66 11.85 -1.71
CA ALA A 420 1.64 11.46 -0.74
C ALA A 420 1.91 10.04 -0.19
N MET A 421 2.26 9.07 -1.06
CA MET A 421 2.68 7.73 -0.65
C MET A 421 3.86 7.79 0.31
N ILE A 422 4.93 8.50 -0.07
CA ILE A 422 6.14 8.59 0.76
C ILE A 422 5.83 9.21 2.13
N ARG A 423 5.10 10.32 2.19
CA ARG A 423 4.73 10.95 3.46
C ARG A 423 3.89 10.03 4.35
N ARG A 424 2.93 9.30 3.77
CA ARG A 424 2.09 8.36 4.49
C ARG A 424 2.91 7.25 5.14
N ASP A 425 3.91 6.69 4.39
CA ASP A 425 4.49 5.39 4.72
C ASP A 425 5.96 5.46 5.17
N ARG A 426 6.60 6.64 5.15
CA ARG A 426 8.04 6.81 5.47
C ARG A 426 8.43 6.50 6.92
N ASN A 427 7.48 6.37 7.84
CA ASN A 427 7.76 5.97 9.21
C ASN A 427 7.80 4.44 9.41
N HIS A 428 7.31 3.63 8.44
CA HIS A 428 7.32 2.18 8.53
C HIS A 428 8.74 1.62 8.32
N PRO A 429 9.38 0.98 9.32
CA PRO A 429 10.71 0.39 9.15
C PRO A 429 10.71 -0.77 8.17
N SER A 430 9.59 -1.46 7.98
CA SER A 430 9.44 -2.55 7.01
C SER A 430 9.62 -2.07 5.57
N VAL A 431 9.21 -0.84 5.22
CA VAL A 431 9.45 -0.27 3.90
C VAL A 431 10.95 0.01 3.74
N VAL A 432 11.61 -0.75 2.88
CA VAL A 432 13.07 -0.67 2.65
C VAL A 432 13.42 -0.21 1.24
N ILE A 433 12.50 -0.37 0.27
CA ILE A 433 12.67 0.08 -1.12
C ILE A 433 11.46 0.93 -1.53
N TRP A 434 11.73 2.12 -2.05
CA TRP A 434 10.77 2.90 -2.83
C TRP A 434 10.92 2.59 -4.31
N GLY A 435 9.86 2.13 -4.98
CA GLY A 435 9.78 1.97 -6.42
C GLY A 435 9.08 3.15 -7.08
N LEU A 436 9.58 3.61 -8.21
CA LEU A 436 8.96 4.70 -8.95
C LEU A 436 8.15 4.22 -10.16
N LEU A 437 8.61 3.17 -10.84
CA LEU A 437 7.97 2.65 -12.06
C LEU A 437 8.02 1.13 -12.09
N ASN A 438 7.13 0.54 -12.89
CA ASN A 438 7.17 -0.86 -13.28
C ASN A 438 7.05 -0.99 -14.80
N GLU A 439 8.02 -1.68 -15.43
CA GLU A 439 8.04 -2.04 -16.85
C GLU A 439 7.78 -0.84 -17.80
N THR A 440 8.22 0.33 -17.42
CA THR A 440 7.96 1.57 -18.15
C THR A 440 9.11 1.86 -19.13
N GLN A 441 8.80 2.03 -20.40
CA GLN A 441 9.77 2.36 -21.44
C GLN A 441 10.23 3.82 -21.34
N ASP A 442 11.37 4.12 -21.98
CA ASP A 442 11.85 5.50 -22.09
C ASP A 442 10.82 6.39 -22.79
N GLY A 443 10.35 7.38 -22.08
CA GLY A 443 9.32 8.32 -22.50
C GLY A 443 9.10 9.39 -21.45
N PRO A 444 8.09 10.25 -21.61
CA PRO A 444 7.84 11.36 -20.67
C PRO A 444 7.63 10.88 -19.23
N VAL A 445 6.89 9.81 -19.00
CA VAL A 445 6.64 9.23 -17.67
C VAL A 445 7.94 8.76 -17.01
N PHE A 446 8.77 8.02 -17.77
CA PHE A 446 10.08 7.57 -17.31
C PHE A 446 10.99 8.75 -16.96
N ARG A 447 11.06 9.77 -17.83
CA ARG A 447 11.89 10.96 -17.61
C ARG A 447 11.42 11.77 -16.41
N GLN A 448 10.12 11.80 -16.14
CA GLN A 448 9.58 12.41 -14.92
C GLN A 448 10.06 11.67 -13.66
N ALA A 449 10.04 10.34 -13.66
CA ALA A 449 10.52 9.53 -12.55
C ALA A 449 12.03 9.72 -12.33
N VAL A 450 12.83 9.77 -13.41
CA VAL A 450 14.27 10.09 -13.33
C VAL A 450 14.49 11.41 -12.62
N GLY A 451 13.74 12.46 -12.98
CA GLY A 451 13.86 13.80 -12.40
C GLY A 451 13.29 13.92 -10.97
N PHE A 452 12.55 12.92 -10.49
CA PHE A 452 11.89 13.00 -9.19
C PHE A 452 12.81 12.69 -7.99
N LEU A 453 13.96 12.07 -8.19
CA LEU A 453 14.88 11.64 -7.12
C LEU A 453 15.23 12.75 -6.12
N PRO A 454 15.57 14.00 -6.50
CA PRO A 454 15.84 15.06 -5.54
C PRO A 454 14.65 15.39 -4.64
N THR A 455 13.42 15.36 -5.18
CA THR A 455 12.19 15.56 -4.41
C THR A 455 11.97 14.41 -3.42
N LEU A 456 12.15 13.17 -3.88
CA LEU A 456 12.06 11.98 -3.03
C LEU A 456 13.05 12.07 -1.86
N ARG A 457 14.31 12.46 -2.12
CA ARG A 457 15.34 12.56 -1.08
C ARG A 457 15.05 13.62 -0.02
N LYS A 458 14.38 14.71 -0.40
CA LYS A 458 13.86 15.69 0.57
C LYS A 458 12.76 15.11 1.45
N LEU A 459 11.92 14.24 0.88
CA LEU A 459 10.84 13.59 1.61
C LEU A 459 11.34 12.43 2.49
N ASP A 460 12.28 11.65 1.97
CA ASP A 460 12.87 10.50 2.66
C ASP A 460 14.29 10.17 2.15
N PRO A 461 15.34 10.48 2.92
CA PRO A 461 16.71 10.12 2.59
C PRO A 461 17.09 8.69 3.00
N THR A 462 16.22 7.92 3.67
CA THR A 462 16.59 6.73 4.45
C THR A 462 16.33 5.39 3.76
N ARG A 463 15.75 5.37 2.55
CA ARG A 463 15.45 4.15 1.79
C ARG A 463 16.27 4.04 0.53
N LEU A 464 16.47 2.79 0.11
CA LEU A 464 16.89 2.50 -1.25
C LEU A 464 15.75 2.90 -2.20
N VAL A 465 16.08 3.47 -3.36
CA VAL A 465 15.12 3.81 -4.40
C VAL A 465 15.44 3.00 -5.64
N LEU A 466 14.42 2.35 -6.22
CA LEU A 466 14.48 1.67 -7.50
C LEU A 466 13.71 2.49 -8.53
N LEU A 467 14.35 2.87 -9.62
CA LEU A 467 13.77 3.75 -10.64
C LEU A 467 12.65 3.06 -11.40
N ASP A 468 12.93 1.87 -11.91
CA ASP A 468 12.00 1.13 -12.79
C ASP A 468 12.27 -0.36 -12.67
N SER A 469 11.31 -1.11 -12.18
CA SER A 469 11.41 -2.55 -12.07
C SER A 469 11.11 -3.22 -13.41
N GLY A 470 11.99 -4.14 -13.84
CA GLY A 470 11.82 -4.87 -15.08
C GLY A 470 12.02 -4.05 -16.34
N ARG A 471 12.87 -3.07 -16.30
CA ARG A 471 13.19 -2.23 -17.45
C ARG A 471 13.79 -3.04 -18.61
N TRP A 472 13.28 -2.87 -19.81
CA TRP A 472 13.68 -3.63 -20.99
C TRP A 472 13.85 -2.84 -22.28
N ASP A 473 13.83 -1.51 -22.22
CA ASP A 473 13.90 -0.63 -23.38
C ASP A 473 15.32 -0.44 -23.95
N GLY A 474 16.35 -0.95 -23.27
CA GLY A 474 17.74 -0.87 -23.72
C GLY A 474 18.41 0.49 -23.54
N GLN A 475 17.76 1.44 -22.89
CA GLN A 475 18.30 2.78 -22.61
C GLN A 475 19.01 2.78 -21.25
N TRP A 476 20.30 2.39 -21.22
CA TRP A 476 21.08 2.11 -20.02
C TRP A 476 21.97 3.24 -19.52
N ALA A 477 21.84 4.43 -20.10
CA ALA A 477 22.67 5.59 -19.70
C ALA A 477 22.36 6.13 -18.30
N ILE A 478 21.21 5.74 -17.73
CA ILE A 478 20.73 6.17 -16.42
C ILE A 478 20.78 4.96 -15.49
N GLY A 479 21.39 5.09 -14.31
CA GLY A 479 21.39 4.06 -13.27
C GLY A 479 19.97 3.67 -12.85
N SER A 480 19.81 2.47 -12.30
CA SER A 480 18.49 1.92 -11.95
C SER A 480 18.15 2.02 -10.47
N ALA A 481 19.12 2.29 -9.60
CA ALA A 481 18.86 2.42 -8.17
C ALA A 481 19.70 3.52 -7.53
N CYS A 482 19.33 3.88 -6.30
CA CYS A 482 20.04 4.84 -5.48
C CYS A 482 19.99 4.42 -4.01
N ASN A 483 21.15 4.22 -3.40
CA ASN A 483 21.27 3.87 -1.99
C ASN A 483 20.75 4.97 -1.05
N PRO A 484 20.40 4.67 0.22
CA PRO A 484 20.06 5.67 1.22
C PRO A 484 21.09 6.81 1.28
N GLY A 485 20.59 8.05 1.28
CA GLY A 485 21.42 9.27 1.28
C GLY A 485 22.02 9.65 -0.07
N GLY A 486 21.97 8.78 -1.09
CA GLY A 486 22.45 9.10 -2.45
C GLY A 486 21.57 10.14 -3.13
N GLY A 487 22.18 10.99 -3.96
CA GLY A 487 21.51 12.05 -4.74
C GLY A 487 21.47 11.79 -6.24
N GLU A 488 22.07 10.69 -6.70
CA GLU A 488 22.20 10.33 -8.11
C GLU A 488 21.85 8.86 -8.32
N TRP A 489 21.42 8.53 -9.54
CA TRP A 489 21.19 7.15 -9.94
C TRP A 489 22.51 6.41 -10.08
N GLU A 490 22.72 5.37 -9.30
CA GLU A 490 23.98 4.65 -9.21
C GLU A 490 24.20 3.73 -10.43
N PRO A 491 25.27 3.90 -11.21
CA PRO A 491 25.56 3.07 -12.38
C PRO A 491 26.02 1.66 -12.02
N VAL A 492 26.31 1.39 -10.75
CA VAL A 492 26.72 0.07 -10.27
C VAL A 492 25.58 -0.91 -10.09
N TRP A 493 24.36 -0.42 -10.10
CA TRP A 493 23.17 -1.22 -9.99
C TRP A 493 22.60 -1.51 -11.38
N GLY A 494 22.54 -2.78 -11.74
CA GLY A 494 21.86 -3.21 -12.97
C GLY A 494 22.77 -3.49 -14.14
N VAL A 495 22.15 -3.84 -15.27
CA VAL A 495 22.80 -4.06 -16.56
C VAL A 495 22.96 -2.70 -17.23
N GLU A 496 23.81 -1.86 -16.69
CA GLU A 496 24.01 -0.50 -17.14
C GLU A 496 25.24 -0.37 -18.00
N GLY A 497 25.17 0.52 -18.96
CA GLY A 497 26.28 0.86 -19.85
C GLY A 497 25.98 0.58 -21.32
N PRO A 498 26.75 1.21 -22.23
CA PRO A 498 26.47 1.21 -23.67
C PRO A 498 26.56 -0.17 -24.34
N ASN A 499 27.13 -1.17 -23.66
CA ASN A 499 27.31 -2.53 -24.18
C ASN A 499 26.38 -3.57 -23.51
N ALA A 500 25.47 -3.13 -22.65
CA ALA A 500 24.50 -4.01 -22.02
C ALA A 500 23.29 -4.16 -22.94
N ALA A 501 23.44 -4.95 -24.01
CA ALA A 501 22.31 -5.26 -24.87
C ALA A 501 21.31 -6.11 -24.10
N PRO A 502 20.01 -5.76 -24.08
CA PRO A 502 18.98 -6.65 -23.61
C PRO A 502 18.94 -7.86 -24.53
N SER A 503 19.27 -9.04 -24.08
CA SER A 503 18.88 -10.23 -24.79
C SER A 503 17.54 -10.66 -24.23
N LYS A 504 16.53 -10.64 -25.05
CA LYS A 504 15.28 -11.32 -24.77
C LYS A 504 15.57 -12.82 -24.73
N LEU A 505 15.81 -13.36 -23.55
CA LEU A 505 15.58 -14.78 -23.34
C LEU A 505 14.09 -15.03 -23.52
N ALA A 506 13.74 -16.17 -24.11
CA ALA A 506 12.35 -16.56 -24.28
C ALA A 506 11.62 -16.42 -22.93
N GLY A 507 10.78 -15.38 -22.81
CA GLY A 507 10.12 -15.03 -21.57
C GLY A 507 10.44 -13.65 -20.97
N GLY A 508 11.27 -12.82 -21.63
CA GLY A 508 11.44 -11.41 -21.27
C GLY A 508 12.56 -11.07 -20.29
N GLY A 509 13.54 -11.95 -20.05
CA GLY A 509 14.68 -11.65 -19.18
C GLY A 509 15.89 -11.06 -19.91
N TYR A 510 16.79 -10.41 -19.16
CA TYR A 510 18.06 -9.88 -19.66
C TYR A 510 19.14 -10.97 -19.71
N ALA A 511 19.87 -11.11 -20.81
CA ALA A 511 20.86 -12.18 -21.00
C ALA A 511 22.09 -12.08 -20.10
N GLN A 512 22.34 -10.95 -19.50
CA GLN A 512 23.55 -10.72 -18.72
C GLN A 512 23.31 -10.61 -17.21
N GLY A 513 22.03 -10.66 -16.81
CA GLY A 513 21.59 -10.99 -15.48
C GLY A 513 22.26 -10.32 -14.31
N ALA A 514 22.52 -9.02 -14.37
CA ALA A 514 22.85 -8.25 -13.20
C ALA A 514 21.82 -7.14 -13.06
N GLY A 515 21.50 -6.74 -11.84
CA GLY A 515 20.52 -5.71 -11.55
C GLY A 515 19.10 -6.23 -11.40
N ASP A 516 18.13 -5.36 -11.64
CA ASP A 516 16.71 -5.70 -11.61
C ASP A 516 16.27 -6.35 -12.92
N ALA A 517 15.56 -7.47 -12.83
CA ALA A 517 15.08 -8.19 -13.99
C ALA A 517 13.76 -8.92 -13.73
N HIS A 518 12.90 -8.94 -14.73
CA HIS A 518 11.73 -9.80 -14.82
C HIS A 518 12.05 -11.02 -15.67
N TYR A 519 11.84 -12.22 -15.12
CA TYR A 519 12.14 -13.48 -15.80
C TYR A 519 11.03 -14.51 -15.62
N TYR A 520 10.40 -14.89 -16.73
CA TYR A 520 9.27 -15.82 -16.75
C TYR A 520 9.59 -17.07 -17.55
N PRO A 521 10.27 -18.06 -16.95
CA PRO A 521 10.84 -19.19 -17.68
C PRO A 521 9.84 -20.23 -18.15
N GLY A 522 8.58 -20.03 -18.03
CA GLY A 522 7.57 -21.01 -18.42
C GLY A 522 7.57 -22.32 -17.58
N VAL A 523 6.61 -23.22 -17.85
CA VAL A 523 6.45 -24.52 -17.20
C VAL A 523 6.05 -25.56 -18.25
N PRO A 524 6.78 -26.68 -18.41
CA PRO A 524 8.02 -27.06 -17.70
C PRO A 524 9.22 -26.19 -18.08
N GLN A 525 10.11 -26.00 -17.10
CA GLN A 525 11.29 -25.16 -17.26
C GLN A 525 12.37 -25.92 -18.05
N PRO A 526 12.91 -25.37 -19.18
CA PRO A 526 13.92 -26.05 -19.96
C PRO A 526 15.30 -26.05 -19.25
N PRO A 527 16.20 -27.02 -19.56
CA PRO A 527 17.52 -27.11 -18.95
C PRO A 527 18.39 -25.85 -19.10
N GLN A 528 18.23 -25.12 -20.21
CA GLN A 528 18.93 -23.86 -20.49
C GLN A 528 18.58 -22.79 -19.44
N THR A 529 17.34 -22.75 -18.99
CA THR A 529 16.91 -21.87 -17.91
C THR A 529 17.62 -22.20 -16.60
N ASN A 530 17.76 -23.49 -16.27
CA ASN A 530 18.47 -23.91 -15.06
C ASN A 530 19.96 -23.50 -15.11
N GLN A 531 20.60 -23.63 -16.27
CA GLN A 531 21.96 -23.17 -16.49
C GLN A 531 22.05 -21.64 -16.32
N PHE A 532 21.17 -20.89 -16.99
CA PHE A 532 21.12 -19.43 -16.86
C PHE A 532 21.01 -18.97 -15.41
N LEU A 533 20.09 -19.56 -14.63
CA LEU A 533 19.91 -19.20 -13.22
C LEU A 533 21.13 -19.52 -12.35
N ARG A 534 21.91 -20.57 -12.68
CA ARG A 534 23.17 -20.90 -11.99
C ARG A 534 24.32 -19.98 -12.36
N GLU A 535 24.26 -19.32 -13.49
CA GLU A 535 25.32 -18.46 -14.02
C GLU A 535 24.98 -16.97 -13.92
N LEU A 536 23.74 -16.64 -13.52
CA LEU A 536 23.24 -15.29 -13.38
C LEU A 536 24.14 -14.47 -12.47
N GLY A 537 24.41 -13.22 -12.87
CA GLY A 537 25.12 -12.25 -12.03
C GLY A 537 26.54 -11.95 -12.51
N ARG A 538 27.04 -10.82 -12.02
CA ARG A 538 28.41 -10.33 -12.24
C ARG A 538 29.02 -9.97 -10.89
N GLU A 539 30.32 -10.12 -10.79
CA GLU A 539 31.06 -9.69 -9.62
C GLU A 539 30.84 -8.19 -9.33
N GLY A 540 30.55 -7.87 -8.07
CA GLY A 540 30.35 -6.49 -7.60
C GLY A 540 29.04 -5.85 -8.01
N LYS A 541 28.11 -6.57 -8.68
CA LYS A 541 26.80 -6.05 -9.06
C LYS A 541 25.67 -6.86 -8.44
N PRO A 542 24.65 -6.20 -7.85
CA PRO A 542 23.51 -6.92 -7.30
C PRO A 542 22.67 -7.58 -8.40
N VAL A 543 21.97 -8.63 -8.01
CA VAL A 543 20.95 -9.26 -8.83
C VAL A 543 19.64 -9.23 -8.05
N PHE A 544 18.61 -8.71 -8.68
CA PHE A 544 17.26 -8.69 -8.15
C PHE A 544 16.28 -9.22 -9.21
N LEU A 545 15.91 -10.49 -9.09
CA LEU A 545 14.81 -11.03 -9.88
C LEU A 545 13.50 -10.55 -9.24
N SER A 546 13.15 -9.31 -9.49
CA SER A 546 12.00 -8.63 -8.89
C SER A 546 10.67 -9.24 -9.33
N GLU A 547 10.65 -9.91 -10.48
CA GLU A 547 9.58 -10.81 -10.88
C GLU A 547 10.16 -12.11 -11.47
N TYR A 548 9.72 -13.22 -10.88
CA TYR A 548 10.14 -14.54 -11.31
C TYR A 548 8.99 -15.53 -11.16
N GLY A 549 8.56 -16.13 -12.25
CA GLY A 549 7.53 -17.13 -12.10
C GLY A 549 6.57 -17.28 -13.25
N ILE A 550 5.29 -17.21 -13.00
CA ILE A 550 4.14 -17.52 -13.86
C ILE A 550 4.17 -18.97 -14.38
N GLY A 551 3.05 -19.64 -14.42
CA GLY A 551 2.94 -20.94 -15.06
C GLY A 551 1.96 -21.91 -14.43
N SER A 552 0.97 -21.43 -13.69
CA SER A 552 -0.13 -22.28 -13.25
C SER A 552 -1.48 -21.63 -13.50
N GLN A 553 -2.49 -22.48 -13.62
CA GLN A 553 -3.88 -22.05 -13.68
C GLN A 553 -4.38 -21.73 -12.26
N MET A 554 -5.03 -20.59 -12.10
CA MET A 554 -5.80 -20.29 -10.89
C MET A 554 -6.99 -21.25 -10.79
N ASN A 555 -7.39 -21.62 -9.58
CA ASN A 555 -8.58 -22.47 -9.39
C ASN A 555 -9.86 -21.61 -9.48
N VAL A 556 -10.17 -21.13 -10.68
CA VAL A 556 -11.34 -20.28 -10.96
C VAL A 556 -12.67 -20.95 -10.59
N ILE A 557 -12.73 -22.29 -10.56
CA ILE A 557 -13.93 -23.04 -10.19
C ILE A 557 -14.22 -22.90 -8.70
N ASP A 558 -13.20 -23.06 -7.86
CA ASP A 558 -13.34 -22.88 -6.40
C ASP A 558 -13.55 -21.39 -6.05
N GLU A 559 -12.89 -20.47 -6.76
CA GLU A 559 -13.11 -19.03 -6.58
C GLU A 559 -14.56 -18.64 -6.94
N TRP A 560 -15.10 -19.12 -8.06
CA TRP A 560 -16.51 -18.89 -8.40
C TRP A 560 -17.45 -19.47 -7.36
N ARG A 561 -17.18 -20.68 -6.88
CA ARG A 561 -17.95 -21.34 -5.81
C ARG A 561 -17.87 -20.53 -4.51
N HIS A 562 -16.72 -19.98 -4.20
CA HIS A 562 -16.54 -19.10 -3.03
C HIS A 562 -17.40 -17.83 -3.14
N PHE A 563 -17.42 -17.17 -4.30
CA PHE A 563 -18.28 -16.00 -4.55
C PHE A 563 -19.77 -16.32 -4.33
N GLN A 564 -20.21 -17.49 -4.77
CA GLN A 564 -21.57 -17.96 -4.53
C GLN A 564 -21.83 -18.17 -3.02
N GLN A 565 -20.88 -18.76 -2.30
CA GLN A 565 -21.01 -19.05 -0.86
C GLN A 565 -21.09 -17.78 0.00
N ILE A 566 -20.33 -16.76 -0.35
CA ILE A 566 -20.38 -15.46 0.37
C ILE A 566 -21.55 -14.58 -0.08
N GLY A 567 -22.35 -15.03 -1.03
CA GLY A 567 -23.51 -14.29 -1.53
C GLY A 567 -23.14 -13.07 -2.38
N ALA A 568 -21.97 -13.08 -3.05
CA ALA A 568 -21.61 -12.01 -3.98
C ALA A 568 -22.64 -11.91 -5.12
N ARG A 569 -23.00 -10.69 -5.48
CA ARG A 569 -23.95 -10.44 -6.58
C ARG A 569 -23.38 -10.99 -7.89
N PRO A 570 -24.14 -11.79 -8.66
CA PRO A 570 -23.63 -12.42 -9.88
C PRO A 570 -23.43 -11.45 -11.07
N ASP A 571 -23.95 -10.23 -10.94
CA ASP A 571 -23.83 -9.15 -11.93
C ASP A 571 -22.63 -8.23 -11.68
N LEU A 572 -21.85 -8.45 -10.61
CA LEU A 572 -20.55 -7.78 -10.42
C LEU A 572 -19.58 -8.22 -11.51
N GLU A 573 -18.74 -7.30 -12.00
CA GLU A 573 -17.80 -7.57 -13.09
C GLU A 573 -16.86 -8.75 -12.81
N ASP A 574 -16.32 -8.82 -11.58
CA ASP A 574 -15.46 -9.90 -11.14
C ASP A 574 -16.21 -11.24 -10.98
N ALA A 575 -17.42 -11.21 -10.48
CA ALA A 575 -18.28 -12.40 -10.39
C ALA A 575 -18.65 -12.95 -11.78
N ALA A 576 -18.98 -12.05 -12.72
CA ALA A 576 -19.29 -12.42 -14.10
C ALA A 576 -18.05 -13.02 -14.80
N LEU A 577 -16.88 -12.40 -14.63
CA LEU A 577 -15.61 -12.89 -15.19
C LEU A 577 -15.24 -14.28 -14.64
N LEU A 578 -15.32 -14.47 -13.32
CA LEU A 578 -15.02 -15.76 -12.68
C LEU A 578 -15.99 -16.86 -13.14
N ARG A 579 -17.29 -16.54 -13.27
CA ARG A 579 -18.27 -17.47 -13.80
C ARG A 579 -17.92 -17.89 -15.22
N GLU A 580 -17.69 -16.93 -16.12
CA GLU A 580 -17.35 -17.19 -17.51
C GLU A 580 -16.09 -18.06 -17.64
N GLN A 581 -15.03 -17.74 -16.90
CA GLN A 581 -13.81 -18.53 -16.89
C GLN A 581 -14.00 -19.94 -16.33
N SER A 582 -14.80 -20.08 -15.27
CA SER A 582 -15.14 -21.38 -14.68
C SER A 582 -15.91 -22.27 -15.65
N GLU A 583 -16.91 -21.72 -16.34
CA GLU A 583 -17.72 -22.41 -17.35
C GLU A 583 -16.88 -22.80 -18.57
N ALA A 584 -16.05 -21.87 -19.08
CA ALA A 584 -15.17 -22.12 -20.21
C ALA A 584 -14.14 -23.23 -19.90
N LEU A 585 -13.53 -23.19 -18.70
CA LEU A 585 -12.59 -24.22 -18.27
C LEU A 585 -13.27 -25.60 -18.16
N ALA A 586 -14.46 -25.67 -17.58
CA ALA A 586 -15.22 -26.94 -17.48
C ALA A 586 -15.60 -27.49 -18.86
N ALA A 587 -15.97 -26.62 -19.82
CA ALA A 587 -16.25 -27.01 -21.18
C ALA A 587 -15.01 -27.53 -21.90
N ASP A 588 -13.87 -26.84 -21.78
CA ASP A 588 -12.58 -27.24 -22.37
C ASP A 588 -12.04 -28.53 -21.77
N TRP A 589 -12.20 -28.73 -20.48
CA TRP A 589 -11.84 -29.98 -19.79
C TRP A 589 -12.53 -31.20 -20.43
N LYS A 590 -13.82 -31.11 -20.75
CA LYS A 590 -14.56 -32.13 -21.50
C LYS A 590 -14.13 -32.24 -22.95
N ARG A 591 -14.10 -31.10 -23.65
CA ARG A 591 -13.79 -31.03 -25.08
C ARG A 591 -12.40 -31.60 -25.42
N LEU A 592 -11.43 -31.41 -24.54
CA LEU A 592 -10.05 -31.88 -24.71
C LEU A 592 -9.83 -33.30 -24.16
N GLY A 593 -10.86 -33.94 -23.60
CA GLY A 593 -10.79 -35.29 -23.07
C GLY A 593 -10.00 -35.43 -21.78
N PHE A 594 -9.77 -34.33 -21.06
CA PHE A 594 -9.07 -34.35 -19.78
C PHE A 594 -9.83 -35.14 -18.71
N GLU A 595 -11.12 -35.31 -18.84
CA GLU A 595 -11.96 -36.16 -17.97
C GLU A 595 -11.46 -37.61 -17.87
N ASN A 596 -10.73 -38.08 -18.91
CA ASN A 596 -10.17 -39.43 -18.90
C ASN A 596 -8.90 -39.55 -18.00
N VAL A 597 -8.32 -38.43 -17.61
CA VAL A 597 -7.10 -38.39 -16.79
C VAL A 597 -7.37 -37.75 -15.41
N TYR A 598 -8.18 -36.73 -15.39
CA TYR A 598 -8.56 -35.99 -14.19
C TYR A 598 -10.06 -36.09 -13.97
N PRO A 599 -10.52 -36.81 -12.94
CA PRO A 599 -11.96 -37.01 -12.67
C PRO A 599 -12.74 -35.72 -12.50
N PHE A 600 -12.09 -34.67 -12.00
CA PHE A 600 -12.68 -33.34 -11.84
C PHE A 600 -11.76 -32.28 -12.47
N PRO A 601 -12.30 -31.20 -13.04
CA PRO A 601 -11.50 -30.13 -13.61
C PRO A 601 -10.57 -29.46 -12.57
N GLU A 602 -10.97 -29.41 -11.30
CA GLU A 602 -10.13 -28.92 -10.19
C GLU A 602 -8.84 -29.76 -9.98
N ASP A 603 -8.87 -31.04 -10.36
CA ASP A 603 -7.67 -31.89 -10.28
C ASP A 603 -6.62 -31.49 -11.31
N LEU A 604 -7.05 -31.12 -12.53
CA LEU A 604 -6.17 -30.54 -13.55
C LEU A 604 -5.53 -29.25 -13.05
N LEU A 605 -6.31 -28.36 -12.46
CA LEU A 605 -5.82 -27.09 -11.93
C LEU A 605 -4.80 -27.32 -10.81
N ARG A 606 -5.07 -28.26 -9.91
CA ARG A 606 -4.19 -28.65 -8.81
C ARG A 606 -2.86 -29.23 -9.33
N GLU A 607 -2.90 -30.07 -10.36
CA GLU A 607 -1.66 -30.58 -10.97
C GLU A 607 -0.87 -29.49 -11.69
N SER A 608 -1.53 -28.54 -12.34
CA SER A 608 -0.88 -27.34 -12.89
C SER A 608 -0.12 -26.56 -11.81
N GLN A 609 -0.76 -26.33 -10.66
CA GLN A 609 -0.13 -25.65 -9.52
C GLN A 609 1.03 -26.46 -8.91
N ARG A 610 0.88 -27.79 -8.79
CA ARG A 610 1.95 -28.68 -8.32
C ARG A 610 3.16 -28.67 -9.26
N LEU A 611 2.94 -28.68 -10.56
CA LEU A 611 4.02 -28.60 -11.55
C LEU A 611 4.73 -27.26 -11.44
N HIS A 612 3.99 -26.16 -11.34
CA HIS A 612 4.55 -24.83 -11.10
C HIS A 612 5.41 -24.80 -9.82
N ALA A 613 4.89 -25.30 -8.70
CA ALA A 613 5.63 -25.36 -7.43
C ALA A 613 6.96 -26.12 -7.57
N ARG A 614 6.96 -27.29 -8.23
CA ARG A 614 8.20 -28.06 -8.51
C ARG A 614 9.19 -27.26 -9.34
N GLN A 615 8.73 -26.58 -10.39
CA GLN A 615 9.61 -25.79 -11.25
C GLN A 615 10.18 -24.57 -10.49
N ARG A 616 9.38 -23.94 -9.61
CA ARG A 616 9.88 -22.85 -8.75
C ARG A 616 10.94 -23.36 -7.77
N THR A 617 10.76 -24.52 -7.18
CA THR A 617 11.75 -25.15 -6.30
C THR A 617 13.07 -25.37 -7.04
N ILE A 618 13.04 -25.96 -8.24
CA ILE A 618 14.24 -26.19 -9.05
C ILE A 618 14.93 -24.86 -9.39
N GLY A 619 14.17 -23.86 -9.83
CA GLY A 619 14.70 -22.53 -10.13
C GLY A 619 15.31 -21.86 -8.91
N PHE A 620 14.66 -21.97 -7.77
CA PHE A 620 15.17 -21.45 -6.50
C PHE A 620 16.48 -22.10 -6.08
N ASP A 621 16.59 -23.43 -6.23
CA ASP A 621 17.83 -24.18 -5.96
C ASP A 621 18.96 -23.73 -6.89
N CYS A 622 18.66 -23.49 -8.18
CA CYS A 622 19.63 -22.97 -9.12
C CYS A 622 20.15 -21.58 -8.71
N VAL A 623 19.25 -20.66 -8.34
CA VAL A 623 19.61 -19.31 -7.89
C VAL A 623 20.41 -19.37 -6.57
N ARG A 624 19.97 -20.19 -5.59
CA ARG A 624 20.65 -20.31 -4.30
C ARG A 624 22.01 -21.02 -4.38
N SER A 625 22.21 -21.88 -5.35
CA SER A 625 23.49 -22.53 -5.58
C SER A 625 24.47 -21.69 -6.39
N ASN A 626 24.04 -20.51 -6.87
CA ASN A 626 24.86 -19.60 -7.62
C ASN A 626 25.78 -18.79 -6.68
N PRO A 627 27.12 -18.93 -6.79
CA PRO A 627 28.04 -18.26 -5.88
C PRO A 627 28.11 -16.73 -6.06
N LYS A 628 27.55 -16.21 -7.13
CA LYS A 628 27.54 -14.76 -7.43
C LYS A 628 26.35 -14.03 -6.79
N LEU A 629 25.38 -14.76 -6.20
CA LEU A 629 24.14 -14.19 -5.63
C LEU A 629 24.08 -14.25 -4.11
#